data_0d0d07cf3403389a629da4190c867f45
#
_entry.id   0d0d07cf3403389a629da4190c867f45
#
_cell.length_a   1.000
_cell.length_b   1.000
_cell.length_c   1.000
_cell.angle_alpha   90.00
_cell.angle_beta   90.00
_cell.angle_gamma   90.00
#
_symmetry.space_group_name_H-M   'P 1'
#
loop_
_entity.id
_entity.type
_entity.pdbx_description
1 polymer ?
#
loop_
_entity_poly.entity_id
_entity_poly.type
_entity_poly.pdbx_seq_one_letter_code
_entity_poly.pdbx_strand_id
1 'polypeptide(L)'
;MNNGRFYKRYPPQHALDNWIGTAELIGRGGWTNFKHLFFHPDGTLYGVWGNKFYKAPPPTSASQSWIDEATLVGAAGWQVFQLLFFDPHGVLYGVTDGKLYRRSPPTHSLDDWIGSATLVGTGGWHVFKFLFFDPQGFLYGVENGKFHKRSPPCHANDNWLGSSTLVGTAGWSSFQQLFFMGDGQLYGVVNGNFYKRSPPAYSMDNWLGSAKLIGVGGWSGFKFLMAPVAHG
;
A
#
# COMPACT_ATOMS: atom_id res chain seq x y z
N MET A 1 3.39 -8.12 -8.30
CA MET A 1 4.42 -9.17 -8.40
C MET A 1 3.75 -10.52 -8.37
N ASN A 2 4.05 -11.38 -9.33
CA ASN A 2 3.47 -12.70 -9.47
C ASN A 2 4.59 -13.74 -9.60
N ASN A 3 4.48 -14.86 -8.88
CA ASN A 3 5.48 -15.94 -8.88
C ASN A 3 6.93 -15.47 -8.68
N GLY A 4 7.14 -14.51 -7.78
CA GLY A 4 8.45 -13.94 -7.50
C GLY A 4 9.00 -12.99 -8.56
N ARG A 5 8.26 -12.72 -9.61
CA ARG A 5 8.64 -11.81 -10.70
C ARG A 5 7.99 -10.44 -10.53
N PHE A 6 8.68 -9.39 -10.95
CA PHE A 6 8.19 -8.02 -10.91
C PHE A 6 7.92 -7.52 -12.33
N TYR A 7 6.69 -7.09 -12.56
CA TYR A 7 6.22 -6.61 -13.87
C TYR A 7 5.78 -5.16 -13.77
N LYS A 8 5.94 -4.43 -14.87
CA LYS A 8 5.52 -3.05 -15.05
C LYS A 8 4.65 -2.91 -16.28
N ARG A 9 3.51 -2.24 -16.11
CA ARG A 9 2.61 -1.83 -17.19
C ARG A 9 1.57 -0.87 -16.63
N TYR A 10 0.99 -0.04 -17.48
CA TYR A 10 -0.24 0.68 -17.13
C TYR A 10 -1.34 -0.28 -16.71
N PRO A 11 -2.27 0.15 -15.83
CA PRO A 11 -3.40 -0.70 -15.42
C PRO A 11 -4.22 -1.14 -16.64
N PRO A 12 -4.83 -2.32 -16.59
CA PRO A 12 -5.65 -2.81 -17.69
C PRO A 12 -6.84 -1.88 -17.91
N GLN A 13 -7.27 -1.73 -19.17
CA GLN A 13 -8.37 -0.86 -19.54
C GLN A 13 -9.71 -1.61 -19.65
N HIS A 14 -9.67 -2.93 -19.83
CA HIS A 14 -10.82 -3.81 -19.95
C HIS A 14 -10.53 -5.20 -19.39
N ALA A 15 -11.60 -5.92 -19.07
CA ALA A 15 -11.54 -7.18 -18.32
C ALA A 15 -10.71 -8.30 -18.97
N LEU A 16 -10.68 -8.38 -20.28
CA LEU A 16 -9.97 -9.41 -21.04
C LEU A 16 -8.55 -9.00 -21.47
N ASP A 17 -8.03 -7.89 -20.92
CA ASP A 17 -6.65 -7.46 -21.20
C ASP A 17 -5.65 -8.49 -20.65
N ASN A 18 -4.85 -9.09 -21.55
CA ASN A 18 -3.76 -9.98 -21.16
C ASN A 18 -2.60 -9.17 -20.57
N TRP A 19 -2.82 -8.65 -19.36
CA TRP A 19 -1.90 -7.72 -18.70
C TRP A 19 -0.49 -8.33 -18.52
N ILE A 20 -0.39 -9.55 -17.98
CA ILE A 20 0.90 -10.22 -17.76
C ILE A 20 1.61 -10.53 -19.08
N GLY A 21 0.86 -10.99 -20.10
CA GLY A 21 1.44 -11.36 -21.38
C GLY A 21 2.08 -10.20 -22.15
N THR A 22 1.69 -8.97 -21.81
CA THR A 22 2.19 -7.75 -22.46
C THR A 22 2.93 -6.81 -21.50
N ALA A 23 3.01 -7.16 -20.21
CA ALA A 23 3.73 -6.39 -19.22
C ALA A 23 5.25 -6.60 -19.35
N GLU A 24 5.99 -5.53 -19.14
CA GLU A 24 7.45 -5.57 -19.07
C GLU A 24 7.90 -6.30 -17.80
N LEU A 25 8.75 -7.31 -17.95
CA LEU A 25 9.40 -7.98 -16.84
C LEU A 25 10.61 -7.16 -16.40
N ILE A 26 10.53 -6.56 -15.21
CA ILE A 26 11.59 -5.72 -14.64
C ILE A 26 12.30 -6.37 -13.44
N GLY A 27 11.90 -7.57 -13.02
CA GLY A 27 12.57 -8.33 -11.95
C GLY A 27 12.27 -9.82 -12.05
N ARG A 28 13.32 -10.66 -12.17
CA ARG A 28 13.19 -12.10 -12.46
C ARG A 28 12.82 -12.96 -11.26
N GLY A 29 13.21 -12.58 -10.05
CA GLY A 29 12.99 -13.42 -8.88
C GLY A 29 13.24 -12.71 -7.56
N GLY A 30 12.90 -13.38 -6.43
CA GLY A 30 13.15 -12.88 -5.08
C GLY A 30 12.14 -11.85 -4.55
N TRP A 31 11.28 -11.31 -5.39
CA TRP A 31 10.38 -10.22 -5.01
C TRP A 31 9.28 -10.64 -4.02
N THR A 32 8.99 -11.94 -3.89
CA THR A 32 8.08 -12.46 -2.87
C THR A 32 8.71 -12.49 -1.47
N ASN A 33 10.03 -12.32 -1.34
CA ASN A 33 10.73 -12.31 -0.05
C ASN A 33 10.52 -10.98 0.71
N PHE A 34 10.14 -9.92 0.03
CA PHE A 34 9.80 -8.67 0.71
C PHE A 34 8.56 -8.85 1.60
N LYS A 35 8.65 -8.37 2.84
CA LYS A 35 7.49 -8.25 3.74
C LYS A 35 6.61 -7.08 3.32
N HIS A 36 7.22 -5.93 3.04
CA HIS A 36 6.60 -4.72 2.56
C HIS A 36 7.34 -4.24 1.31
N LEU A 37 6.60 -3.74 0.34
CA LEU A 37 7.13 -3.11 -0.86
C LEU A 37 6.12 -2.06 -1.33
N PHE A 38 6.55 -0.80 -1.45
CA PHE A 38 5.67 0.32 -1.76
C PHE A 38 6.47 1.50 -2.30
N PHE A 39 5.79 2.39 -3.02
CA PHE A 39 6.39 3.59 -3.57
C PHE A 39 6.28 4.76 -2.60
N HIS A 40 7.34 5.56 -2.53
CA HIS A 40 7.29 6.94 -2.10
C HIS A 40 6.66 7.79 -3.22
N PRO A 41 6.00 8.93 -2.92
CA PRO A 41 5.38 9.79 -3.93
C PRO A 41 6.32 10.30 -5.04
N ASP A 42 7.63 10.42 -4.77
CA ASP A 42 8.64 10.79 -5.78
C ASP A 42 9.01 9.66 -6.77
N GLY A 43 8.38 8.49 -6.63
CA GLY A 43 8.65 7.32 -7.45
C GLY A 43 9.75 6.39 -6.94
N THR A 44 10.41 6.70 -5.82
CA THR A 44 11.39 5.81 -5.18
C THR A 44 10.69 4.59 -4.62
N LEU A 45 11.23 3.40 -4.90
CA LEU A 45 10.74 2.14 -4.36
C LEU A 45 11.40 1.86 -3.01
N TYR A 46 10.59 1.56 -2.00
CA TYR A 46 11.02 1.16 -0.67
C TYR A 46 10.61 -0.29 -0.41
N GLY A 47 11.47 -1.06 0.29
CA GLY A 47 11.17 -2.44 0.60
C GLY A 47 11.76 -2.93 1.92
N VAL A 48 10.98 -3.72 2.67
CA VAL A 48 11.46 -4.47 3.83
C VAL A 48 11.77 -5.90 3.42
N TRP A 49 13.05 -6.27 3.48
CA TRP A 49 13.52 -7.63 3.22
C TRP A 49 14.34 -8.16 4.40
N GLY A 50 13.97 -9.33 4.87
CA GLY A 50 14.47 -9.79 6.17
C GLY A 50 14.04 -8.81 7.27
N ASN A 51 14.99 -8.31 8.03
CA ASN A 51 14.77 -7.32 9.08
C ASN A 51 15.26 -5.91 8.71
N LYS A 52 15.55 -5.67 7.43
CA LYS A 52 16.21 -4.48 6.92
C LYS A 52 15.29 -3.68 5.99
N PHE A 53 15.49 -2.37 5.93
CA PHE A 53 14.74 -1.45 5.09
C PHE A 53 15.63 -0.82 4.04
N TYR A 54 15.21 -0.90 2.80
CA TYR A 54 15.97 -0.50 1.62
C TYR A 54 15.20 0.50 0.77
N LYS A 55 15.93 1.32 0.00
CA LYS A 55 15.35 2.18 -1.04
C LYS A 55 16.23 2.26 -2.27
N ALA A 56 15.61 2.32 -3.43
CA ALA A 56 16.25 2.65 -4.71
C ALA A 56 15.18 3.06 -5.72
N PRO A 57 15.52 3.65 -6.86
CA PRO A 57 14.63 3.70 -8.00
C PRO A 57 14.11 2.29 -8.36
N PRO A 58 12.90 2.15 -8.90
CA PRO A 58 12.42 0.85 -9.35
C PRO A 58 13.35 0.29 -10.44
N PRO A 59 13.51 -1.04 -10.54
CA PRO A 59 14.36 -1.62 -11.55
C PRO A 59 13.84 -1.29 -12.96
N THR A 60 14.77 -1.10 -13.89
CA THR A 60 14.46 -0.80 -15.30
C THR A 60 14.63 -2.01 -16.21
N SER A 61 15.24 -3.08 -15.70
CA SER A 61 15.41 -4.33 -16.46
C SER A 61 15.37 -5.56 -15.56
N ALA A 62 15.00 -6.69 -16.13
CA ALA A 62 14.93 -7.96 -15.41
C ALA A 62 16.28 -8.51 -14.94
N SER A 63 17.39 -8.06 -15.50
CA SER A 63 18.76 -8.47 -15.12
C SER A 63 19.30 -7.68 -13.92
N GLN A 64 18.64 -6.59 -13.54
CA GLN A 64 19.07 -5.74 -12.42
C GLN A 64 18.81 -6.43 -11.09
N SER A 65 19.83 -6.50 -10.22
CA SER A 65 19.67 -6.95 -8.83
C SER A 65 19.34 -5.76 -7.96
N TRP A 66 18.04 -5.44 -7.86
CA TRP A 66 17.58 -4.25 -7.14
C TRP A 66 18.09 -4.20 -5.69
N ILE A 67 18.13 -5.35 -5.00
CA ILE A 67 18.52 -5.40 -3.59
C ILE A 67 20.01 -5.11 -3.39
N ASP A 68 20.87 -5.51 -4.35
CA ASP A 68 22.32 -5.28 -4.26
C ASP A 68 22.67 -3.82 -4.56
N GLU A 69 21.85 -3.14 -5.34
CA GLU A 69 22.01 -1.72 -5.71
C GLU A 69 21.28 -0.77 -4.75
N ALA A 70 20.34 -1.29 -3.94
CA ALA A 70 19.52 -0.49 -3.06
C ALA A 70 20.30 0.04 -1.85
N THR A 71 20.03 1.27 -1.48
CA THR A 71 20.57 1.89 -0.27
C THR A 71 19.89 1.29 0.96
N LEU A 72 20.67 0.76 1.88
CA LEU A 72 20.21 0.35 3.20
C LEU A 72 19.93 1.58 4.06
N VAL A 73 18.67 1.79 4.42
CA VAL A 73 18.20 2.93 5.24
C VAL A 73 17.71 2.53 6.63
N GLY A 74 17.59 1.22 6.90
CA GLY A 74 17.29 0.68 8.22
C GLY A 74 17.95 -0.68 8.42
N ALA A 75 18.88 -0.79 9.36
CA ALA A 75 19.70 -2.01 9.53
C ALA A 75 18.97 -3.13 10.26
N ALA A 76 17.98 -2.82 11.12
CA ALA A 76 17.26 -3.81 11.92
C ALA A 76 15.86 -3.28 12.36
N GLY A 77 15.01 -4.19 12.86
CA GLY A 77 13.74 -3.84 13.47
C GLY A 77 12.55 -3.69 12.50
N TRP A 78 12.77 -3.71 11.19
CA TRP A 78 11.73 -3.35 10.21
C TRP A 78 10.70 -4.47 9.97
N GLN A 79 11.00 -5.69 10.34
CA GLN A 79 10.03 -6.79 10.25
C GLN A 79 8.90 -6.73 11.30
N VAL A 80 9.02 -5.89 12.33
CA VAL A 80 7.98 -5.76 13.38
C VAL A 80 6.73 -5.05 12.87
N PHE A 81 6.88 -4.20 11.84
CA PHE A 81 5.74 -3.46 11.30
C PHE A 81 4.72 -4.38 10.66
N GLN A 82 3.46 -4.23 11.06
CA GLN A 82 2.31 -4.87 10.42
C GLN A 82 1.95 -4.17 9.11
N LEU A 83 1.96 -2.84 9.12
CA LEU A 83 1.69 -1.98 7.97
C LEU A 83 2.76 -0.89 7.88
N LEU A 84 3.19 -0.60 6.65
CA LEU A 84 4.07 0.51 6.30
C LEU A 84 3.56 1.14 5.02
N PHE A 85 3.39 2.46 4.99
CA PHE A 85 2.87 3.19 3.83
C PHE A 85 3.24 4.67 3.92
N PHE A 86 3.26 5.34 2.77
CA PHE A 86 3.48 6.78 2.70
C PHE A 86 2.16 7.53 2.57
N ASP A 87 2.14 8.76 3.14
CA ASP A 87 1.16 9.75 2.73
C ASP A 87 1.59 10.43 1.41
N PRO A 88 0.71 11.23 0.77
CA PRO A 88 1.04 11.94 -0.46
C PRO A 88 2.19 12.97 -0.34
N HIS A 89 2.56 13.36 0.88
CA HIS A 89 3.68 14.29 1.16
C HIS A 89 5.00 13.57 1.45
N GLY A 90 5.03 12.23 1.39
CA GLY A 90 6.23 11.43 1.63
C GLY A 90 6.53 11.20 3.11
N VAL A 91 5.59 11.43 4.00
CA VAL A 91 5.73 11.02 5.41
C VAL A 91 5.44 9.52 5.52
N LEU A 92 6.35 8.78 6.15
CA LEU A 92 6.21 7.36 6.40
C LEU A 92 5.36 7.11 7.66
N TYR A 93 4.35 6.28 7.50
CA TYR A 93 3.51 5.77 8.58
C TYR A 93 3.80 4.29 8.82
N GLY A 94 3.85 3.88 10.09
CA GLY A 94 4.09 2.50 10.48
C GLY A 94 3.19 2.04 11.63
N VAL A 95 2.61 0.85 11.48
CA VAL A 95 1.84 0.18 12.54
C VAL A 95 2.69 -0.93 13.12
N THR A 96 2.95 -0.87 14.43
CA THR A 96 3.60 -1.92 15.22
C THR A 96 3.04 -1.94 16.64
N ASP A 97 2.89 -3.11 17.23
CA ASP A 97 2.34 -3.32 18.60
C ASP A 97 1.00 -2.61 18.84
N GLY A 98 0.18 -2.56 17.79
CA GLY A 98 -1.12 -1.89 17.83
C GLY A 98 -1.06 -0.36 17.85
N LYS A 99 0.12 0.23 17.71
CA LYS A 99 0.37 1.68 17.72
C LYS A 99 0.64 2.19 16.31
N LEU A 100 0.27 3.43 16.03
CA LEU A 100 0.57 4.13 14.77
C LEU A 100 1.61 5.22 15.02
N TYR A 101 2.68 5.16 14.25
CA TYR A 101 3.78 6.12 14.24
C TYR A 101 3.87 6.82 12.89
N ARG A 102 4.39 8.06 12.89
CA ARG A 102 4.72 8.77 11.65
C ARG A 102 6.01 9.54 11.78
N ARG A 103 6.77 9.63 10.71
CA ARG A 103 7.99 10.44 10.55
C ARG A 103 8.44 10.45 9.10
N SER A 104 9.27 11.40 8.71
CA SER A 104 10.03 11.30 7.46
C SER A 104 10.76 9.95 7.38
N PRO A 105 10.91 9.37 6.19
CA PRO A 105 11.60 8.09 6.05
C PRO A 105 13.06 8.20 6.53
N PRO A 106 13.66 7.10 7.01
CA PRO A 106 15.04 7.12 7.44
C PRO A 106 15.98 7.42 6.27
N THR A 107 17.06 8.13 6.55
CA THR A 107 18.06 8.53 5.55
C THR A 107 19.32 7.68 5.58
N HIS A 108 19.57 6.98 6.69
CA HIS A 108 20.74 6.10 6.88
C HIS A 108 20.39 4.90 7.76
N SER A 109 21.23 3.86 7.69
CA SER A 109 20.95 2.55 8.28
C SER A 109 20.88 2.50 9.81
N LEU A 110 21.50 3.46 10.49
CA LEU A 110 21.54 3.54 11.96
C LEU A 110 20.46 4.49 12.52
N ASP A 111 19.54 4.98 11.68
CA ASP A 111 18.43 5.83 12.12
C ASP A 111 17.47 5.02 13.00
N ASP A 112 17.34 5.41 14.27
CA ASP A 112 16.28 4.89 15.16
C ASP A 112 14.96 5.55 14.81
N TRP A 113 14.32 5.02 13.75
CA TRP A 113 13.08 5.59 13.23
C TRP A 113 11.96 5.55 14.26
N ILE A 114 11.76 4.43 14.96
CA ILE A 114 10.68 4.29 15.98
C ILE A 114 10.96 5.20 17.17
N GLY A 115 12.17 5.21 17.70
CA GLY A 115 12.53 6.01 18.87
C GLY A 115 12.38 7.51 18.67
N SER A 116 12.45 7.98 17.44
CA SER A 116 12.30 9.40 17.08
C SER A 116 11.01 9.72 16.32
N ALA A 117 10.18 8.72 16.00
CA ALA A 117 8.91 8.91 15.33
C ALA A 117 7.85 9.49 16.27
N THR A 118 6.96 10.31 15.72
CA THR A 118 5.79 10.81 16.45
C THR A 118 4.75 9.70 16.58
N LEU A 119 4.39 9.37 17.82
CA LEU A 119 3.26 8.49 18.10
C LEU A 119 1.96 9.26 17.84
N VAL A 120 1.15 8.78 16.91
CA VAL A 120 -0.15 9.39 16.55
C VAL A 120 -1.35 8.49 16.82
N GLY A 121 -1.10 7.28 17.34
CA GLY A 121 -2.14 6.36 17.79
C GLY A 121 -1.62 5.40 18.84
N THR A 122 -2.19 5.42 20.06
CA THR A 122 -1.70 4.66 21.20
C THR A 122 -2.13 3.19 21.20
N GLY A 123 -3.15 2.81 20.45
CA GLY A 123 -3.63 1.43 20.42
C GLY A 123 -4.73 1.18 19.40
N GLY A 124 -5.03 -0.12 19.16
CA GLY A 124 -6.11 -0.53 18.27
C GLY A 124 -5.75 -0.57 16.77
N TRP A 125 -4.59 -0.07 16.36
CA TRP A 125 -4.25 0.02 14.93
C TRP A 125 -3.93 -1.32 14.27
N HIS A 126 -3.69 -2.37 15.05
CA HIS A 126 -3.49 -3.74 14.56
C HIS A 126 -4.77 -4.38 13.97
N VAL A 127 -5.95 -3.81 14.23
CA VAL A 127 -7.22 -4.33 13.72
C VAL A 127 -7.41 -4.06 12.22
N PHE A 128 -6.67 -3.10 11.66
CA PHE A 128 -6.80 -2.75 10.26
C PHE A 128 -6.13 -3.77 9.35
N LYS A 129 -6.91 -4.30 8.41
CA LYS A 129 -6.40 -5.12 7.30
C LYS A 129 -5.66 -4.26 6.27
N PHE A 130 -6.19 -3.08 6.00
CA PHE A 130 -5.63 -2.09 5.08
C PHE A 130 -5.63 -0.72 5.73
N LEU A 131 -4.55 0.03 5.54
CA LEU A 131 -4.45 1.47 5.78
C LEU A 131 -3.68 2.07 4.61
N PHE A 132 -4.23 3.11 3.99
CA PHE A 132 -3.62 3.80 2.85
C PHE A 132 -4.24 5.19 2.66
N PHE A 133 -3.51 6.06 1.99
CA PHE A 133 -3.96 7.41 1.68
C PHE A 133 -4.56 7.51 0.29
N ASP A 134 -5.56 8.39 0.12
CA ASP A 134 -5.91 8.90 -1.20
C ASP A 134 -4.94 10.04 -1.61
N PRO A 135 -4.92 10.47 -2.89
CA PRO A 135 -4.06 11.57 -3.33
C PRO A 135 -4.33 12.91 -2.66
N GLN A 136 -5.50 13.09 -2.02
CA GLN A 136 -5.89 14.29 -1.28
C GLN A 136 -5.43 14.26 0.19
N GLY A 137 -4.80 13.18 0.64
CA GLY A 137 -4.27 13.04 2.00
C GLY A 137 -5.29 12.58 3.03
N PHE A 138 -6.45 12.05 2.63
CA PHE A 138 -7.32 11.34 3.57
C PHE A 138 -6.83 9.92 3.80
N LEU A 139 -6.81 9.52 5.06
CA LEU A 139 -6.51 8.14 5.45
C LEU A 139 -7.77 7.28 5.37
N TYR A 140 -7.64 6.16 4.69
CA TYR A 140 -8.66 5.13 4.62
C TYR A 140 -8.21 3.88 5.36
N GLY A 141 -9.15 3.20 6.02
CA GLY A 141 -8.89 1.97 6.76
C GLY A 141 -9.98 0.93 6.60
N VAL A 142 -9.58 -0.33 6.45
CA VAL A 142 -10.51 -1.47 6.49
C VAL A 142 -10.33 -2.19 7.81
N GLU A 143 -11.38 -2.20 8.63
CA GLU A 143 -11.47 -2.87 9.91
C GLU A 143 -12.75 -3.72 9.96
N ASN A 144 -12.63 -5.00 10.30
CA ASN A 144 -13.76 -5.91 10.48
C ASN A 144 -14.79 -5.86 9.33
N GLY A 145 -14.31 -5.76 8.10
CA GLY A 145 -15.13 -5.69 6.89
C GLY A 145 -15.80 -4.34 6.63
N LYS A 146 -15.57 -3.34 7.48
CA LYS A 146 -16.03 -1.97 7.32
C LYS A 146 -14.94 -1.10 6.70
N PHE A 147 -15.32 -0.09 5.94
CA PHE A 147 -14.42 0.84 5.29
C PHE A 147 -14.62 2.25 5.83
N HIS A 148 -13.58 2.82 6.36
CA HIS A 148 -13.56 4.09 7.06
C HIS A 148 -12.71 5.12 6.32
N LYS A 149 -13.07 6.40 6.43
CA LYS A 149 -12.33 7.54 5.88
C LYS A 149 -12.25 8.66 6.89
N ARG A 150 -11.08 9.29 7.03
CA ARG A 150 -10.88 10.51 7.81
C ARG A 150 -9.52 11.13 7.51
N SER A 151 -9.33 12.40 7.85
CA SER A 151 -7.98 12.97 7.97
C SER A 151 -7.10 12.12 8.90
N PRO A 152 -5.79 12.00 8.65
CA PRO A 152 -4.92 11.22 9.51
C PRO A 152 -4.91 11.78 10.94
N PRO A 153 -4.66 10.94 11.95
CA PRO A 153 -4.55 11.41 13.32
C PRO A 153 -3.35 12.33 13.47
N CYS A 154 -3.50 13.40 14.25
CA CYS A 154 -2.42 14.36 14.50
C CYS A 154 -1.80 14.23 15.90
N HIS A 155 -2.43 13.49 16.82
CA HIS A 155 -1.93 13.22 18.16
C HIS A 155 -2.33 11.83 18.66
N ALA A 156 -1.59 11.31 19.64
CA ALA A 156 -1.65 9.93 20.09
C ALA A 156 -3.02 9.47 20.63
N ASN A 157 -3.77 10.37 21.23
CA ASN A 157 -5.09 10.07 21.84
C ASN A 157 -6.26 10.35 20.88
N ASP A 158 -5.99 10.58 19.60
CA ASP A 158 -7.05 10.75 18.62
C ASP A 158 -7.82 9.44 18.42
N ASN A 159 -9.12 9.46 18.75
CA ASN A 159 -10.01 8.32 18.47
C ASN A 159 -10.39 8.33 16.99
N TRP A 160 -9.41 7.99 16.13
CA TRP A 160 -9.57 8.04 14.68
C TRP A 160 -10.75 7.20 14.20
N LEU A 161 -10.86 5.96 14.68
CA LEU A 161 -11.92 5.05 14.26
C LEU A 161 -13.31 5.54 14.73
N GLY A 162 -13.43 5.97 15.97
CA GLY A 162 -14.71 6.43 16.53
C GLY A 162 -15.24 7.72 15.91
N SER A 163 -14.37 8.53 15.29
CA SER A 163 -14.75 9.80 14.64
C SER A 163 -14.58 9.76 13.12
N SER A 164 -14.22 8.60 12.56
CA SER A 164 -14.13 8.41 11.12
C SER A 164 -15.51 8.34 10.45
N THR A 165 -15.58 8.75 9.20
CA THR A 165 -16.75 8.52 8.36
C THR A 165 -16.75 7.09 7.87
N LEU A 166 -17.83 6.36 8.15
CA LEU A 166 -18.05 5.03 7.60
C LEU A 166 -18.49 5.18 6.14
N VAL A 167 -17.68 4.72 5.20
CA VAL A 167 -17.95 4.78 3.76
C VAL A 167 -18.27 3.41 3.15
N GLY A 168 -18.19 2.32 3.95
CA GLY A 168 -18.62 0.98 3.55
C GLY A 168 -18.93 0.12 4.76
N THR A 169 -20.14 -0.47 4.80
CA THR A 169 -20.64 -1.20 5.98
C THR A 169 -20.17 -2.64 6.07
N ALA A 170 -19.88 -3.30 4.95
CA ALA A 170 -19.54 -4.73 4.93
C ALA A 170 -18.79 -5.13 3.64
N GLY A 171 -18.17 -6.32 3.69
CA GLY A 171 -17.56 -6.96 2.53
C GLY A 171 -16.13 -6.52 2.22
N TRP A 172 -15.62 -5.47 2.83
CA TRP A 172 -14.30 -4.91 2.52
C TRP A 172 -13.13 -5.80 2.97
N SER A 173 -13.34 -6.73 3.91
CA SER A 173 -12.34 -7.73 4.28
C SER A 173 -12.11 -8.80 3.22
N SER A 174 -13.00 -8.95 2.22
CA SER A 174 -12.83 -9.91 1.11
C SER A 174 -11.79 -9.48 0.09
N PHE A 175 -11.42 -8.21 0.03
CA PHE A 175 -10.37 -7.73 -0.87
C PHE A 175 -9.00 -8.33 -0.49
N GLN A 176 -8.24 -8.76 -1.49
CA GLN A 176 -6.83 -9.18 -1.37
C GLN A 176 -5.87 -8.01 -1.52
N GLN A 177 -6.24 -7.03 -2.35
CA GLN A 177 -5.51 -5.78 -2.59
C GLN A 177 -6.51 -4.65 -2.64
N LEU A 178 -6.16 -3.51 -2.06
CA LEU A 178 -6.97 -2.30 -2.07
C LEU A 178 -6.04 -1.09 -1.96
N PHE A 179 -6.10 -0.16 -2.91
CA PHE A 179 -5.20 0.99 -2.99
C PHE A 179 -5.73 2.07 -3.92
N PHE A 180 -5.23 3.30 -3.76
CA PHE A 180 -5.45 4.38 -4.71
C PHE A 180 -4.31 4.46 -5.73
N MET A 181 -4.64 4.96 -6.92
CA MET A 181 -3.65 5.48 -7.86
C MET A 181 -3.74 7.00 -7.94
N GLY A 182 -2.79 7.64 -8.63
CA GLY A 182 -2.73 9.09 -8.77
C GLY A 182 -3.94 9.73 -9.47
N ASP A 183 -4.76 8.93 -10.18
CA ASP A 183 -6.04 9.36 -10.77
C ASP A 183 -7.18 9.51 -9.74
N GLY A 184 -6.91 9.26 -8.45
CA GLY A 184 -7.91 9.32 -7.38
C GLY A 184 -8.93 8.18 -7.40
N GLN A 185 -8.76 7.19 -8.30
CA GLN A 185 -9.62 6.02 -8.32
C GLN A 185 -9.15 4.99 -7.28
N LEU A 186 -10.11 4.33 -6.66
CA LEU A 186 -9.87 3.18 -5.79
C LEU A 186 -9.82 1.91 -6.65
N TYR A 187 -8.75 1.16 -6.47
CA TYR A 187 -8.51 -0.11 -7.15
C TYR A 187 -8.57 -1.25 -6.14
N GLY A 188 -9.20 -2.37 -6.52
CA GLY A 188 -9.33 -3.51 -5.61
C GLY A 188 -9.32 -4.84 -6.32
N VAL A 189 -8.69 -5.83 -5.69
CA VAL A 189 -8.73 -7.23 -6.12
C VAL A 189 -9.59 -8.03 -5.16
N VAL A 190 -10.60 -8.69 -5.69
CA VAL A 190 -11.47 -9.61 -4.94
C VAL A 190 -11.80 -10.82 -5.81
N ASN A 191 -11.72 -12.02 -5.24
CA ASN A 191 -12.00 -13.30 -5.93
C ASN A 191 -11.22 -13.44 -7.26
N GLY A 192 -9.97 -12.97 -7.29
CA GLY A 192 -9.11 -13.03 -8.46
C GLY A 192 -9.44 -12.03 -9.58
N ASN A 193 -10.42 -11.18 -9.40
CA ASN A 193 -10.82 -10.14 -10.34
C ASN A 193 -10.33 -8.76 -9.90
N PHE A 194 -10.00 -7.90 -10.85
CA PHE A 194 -9.49 -6.57 -10.60
C PHE A 194 -10.49 -5.51 -11.03
N TYR A 195 -10.82 -4.63 -10.11
CA TYR A 195 -11.86 -3.61 -10.26
C TYR A 195 -11.30 -2.22 -10.03
N LYS A 196 -11.95 -1.20 -10.61
CA LYS A 196 -11.72 0.20 -10.29
C LYS A 196 -13.01 1.01 -10.30
N ARG A 197 -13.05 2.03 -9.44
CA ARG A 197 -14.10 3.04 -9.38
C ARG A 197 -13.65 4.18 -8.47
N SER A 198 -14.32 5.33 -8.55
CA SER A 198 -14.22 6.36 -7.51
C SER A 198 -14.52 5.77 -6.13
N PRO A 199 -13.86 6.24 -5.06
CA PRO A 199 -14.13 5.72 -3.72
C PRO A 199 -15.60 5.89 -3.35
N PRO A 200 -16.14 5.03 -2.45
CA PRO A 200 -17.52 5.18 -2.02
C PRO A 200 -17.73 6.51 -1.29
N ALA A 201 -18.83 7.17 -1.56
CA ALA A 201 -19.18 8.45 -0.96
C ALA A 201 -19.97 8.30 0.35
N TYR A 202 -20.64 7.15 0.56
CA TYR A 202 -21.48 6.86 1.72
C TYR A 202 -21.51 5.37 2.03
N SER A 203 -21.89 5.02 3.24
CA SER A 203 -21.76 3.67 3.80
C SER A 203 -22.56 2.57 3.09
N MET A 204 -23.66 2.92 2.44
CA MET A 204 -24.52 1.98 1.71
C MET A 204 -24.18 1.88 0.20
N ASP A 205 -23.11 2.53 -0.24
CA ASP A 205 -22.67 2.46 -1.64
C ASP A 205 -22.21 1.02 -1.98
N ASN A 206 -22.92 0.39 -2.91
CA ASN A 206 -22.51 -0.90 -3.46
C ASN A 206 -21.33 -0.70 -4.44
N TRP A 207 -20.16 -0.41 -3.86
CA TRP A 207 -18.96 -0.09 -4.64
C TRP A 207 -18.62 -1.21 -5.63
N LEU A 208 -18.56 -2.46 -5.16
CA LEU A 208 -18.20 -3.60 -6.00
C LEU A 208 -19.22 -3.87 -7.12
N GLY A 209 -20.52 -3.75 -6.83
CA GLY A 209 -21.58 -3.99 -7.81
C GLY A 209 -21.63 -2.96 -8.95
N SER A 210 -21.04 -1.79 -8.74
CA SER A 210 -20.97 -0.70 -9.74
C SER A 210 -19.54 -0.38 -10.20
N ALA A 211 -18.53 -1.06 -9.64
CA ALA A 211 -17.14 -0.89 -10.06
C ALA A 211 -16.90 -1.48 -11.46
N LYS A 212 -16.06 -0.81 -12.23
CA LYS A 212 -15.63 -1.32 -13.53
C LYS A 212 -14.68 -2.50 -13.33
N LEU A 213 -15.06 -3.65 -13.87
CA LEU A 213 -14.19 -4.81 -13.99
C LEU A 213 -13.12 -4.53 -15.05
N ILE A 214 -11.84 -4.54 -14.68
CA ILE A 214 -10.72 -4.25 -15.56
C ILE A 214 -9.76 -5.43 -15.73
N GLY A 215 -9.92 -6.52 -14.95
CA GLY A 215 -9.15 -7.75 -15.11
C GLY A 215 -9.90 -8.94 -14.56
N VAL A 216 -9.99 -10.02 -15.35
CA VAL A 216 -10.65 -11.28 -14.97
C VAL A 216 -9.62 -12.34 -14.62
N GLY A 217 -9.75 -12.93 -13.44
CA GLY A 217 -8.95 -14.08 -12.99
C GLY A 217 -7.46 -13.79 -12.79
N GLY A 218 -6.81 -14.57 -11.96
CA GLY A 218 -5.36 -14.52 -11.77
C GLY A 218 -4.81 -13.37 -10.91
N TRP A 219 -5.60 -12.34 -10.61
CA TRP A 219 -5.11 -11.16 -9.89
C TRP A 219 -4.80 -11.42 -8.41
N SER A 220 -5.40 -12.45 -7.82
CA SER A 220 -5.04 -12.93 -6.47
C SER A 220 -3.63 -13.51 -6.37
N GLY A 221 -3.02 -13.88 -7.49
CA GLY A 221 -1.62 -14.35 -7.56
C GLY A 221 -0.58 -13.25 -7.35
N PHE A 222 -0.99 -11.98 -7.34
CA PHE A 222 -0.07 -10.87 -7.07
C PHE A 222 0.07 -10.63 -5.56
N LYS A 223 1.30 -10.78 -5.03
CA LYS A 223 1.60 -10.43 -3.64
C LYS A 223 1.50 -8.92 -3.42
N PHE A 224 1.94 -8.12 -4.39
CA PHE A 224 1.88 -6.66 -4.35
C PHE A 224 1.37 -6.11 -5.68
N LEU A 225 0.41 -5.23 -5.61
CA LEU A 225 -0.01 -4.33 -6.67
C LEU A 225 0.17 -2.90 -6.14
N MET A 226 0.89 -2.07 -6.87
CA MET A 226 1.24 -0.73 -6.43
C MET A 226 1.47 0.19 -7.61
N ALA A 227 1.23 1.46 -7.41
CA ALA A 227 1.63 2.53 -8.30
C ALA A 227 2.20 3.68 -7.48
N PRO A 228 3.15 4.46 -8.02
CA PRO A 228 3.50 5.73 -7.39
C PRO A 228 2.27 6.64 -7.41
N VAL A 229 1.99 7.27 -6.28
CA VAL A 229 0.96 8.32 -6.19
C VAL A 229 1.62 9.61 -6.68
N ALA A 230 1.60 9.83 -8.00
CA ALA A 230 2.09 11.07 -8.56
C ALA A 230 1.15 12.21 -8.14
N HIS A 231 1.71 13.29 -7.61
CA HIS A 231 0.99 14.55 -7.52
C HIS A 231 0.70 15.04 -8.95
N GLY A 232 -0.58 15.23 -9.25
CA GLY A 232 -1.00 15.93 -10.47
C GLY A 232 -0.68 17.43 -10.38
#